data_349d61ebba73c143bfc648454b6c7937
#
_entry.id   349d61ebba73c143bfc648454b6c7937
#
_cell.length_a   1.000
_cell.length_b   1.000
_cell.length_c   1.000
_cell.angle_alpha   90.00
_cell.angle_beta   90.00
_cell.angle_gamma   90.00
#
_symmetry.space_group_name_H-M   'P 1'
#
loop_
_entity.id
_entity.type
_entity.pdbx_description
1 polymer ?
#
loop_
_entity_poly.entity_id
_entity_poly.type
_entity_poly.pdbx_seq_one_letter_code
_entity_poly.pdbx_strand_id
1 'polypeptide(L)'
;MLPAPPPSSLSDHDVVKLSTHLENKRVALVVTGGIAAYRTPDLARTLRRHGAEVTAFASSDALRYVAEDALAWSTNRAVITQLGYEAEHLSDANPFDAYLVAPATYNTINKVATGIADTPITALLASALGRVDRNEAHLLIAPTMHGTMHNQILIESLERLESLGTTVIPPRQENGKDNIPDHEVLAGWLSRTVSDSPLKGKRILVTGGPTPVAIDGIRRLTNKFTGRLGIAIATELYFRGAAVSLIHGSSGITPPSYLDHQIATSFDEYQTMVLNKLESGEFKAAIFSAAVADYR
;
A
#
# COMPACT_ATOMS: atom_id res chain seq x y z
N MET A 1 -5.61 6.51 40.75
CA MET A 1 -4.25 6.13 40.32
C MET A 1 -4.39 5.23 39.09
N LEU A 2 -3.76 5.55 37.99
CA LEU A 2 -3.76 4.66 36.81
C LEU A 2 -2.87 3.45 37.13
N PRO A 3 -3.35 2.19 36.87
CA PRO A 3 -2.54 1.00 37.10
C PRO A 3 -1.35 1.01 36.09
N ALA A 4 -0.20 0.52 36.54
CA ALA A 4 0.93 0.33 35.64
C ALA A 4 0.56 -0.69 34.56
N PRO A 5 0.99 -0.47 33.30
CA PRO A 5 0.78 -1.47 32.25
C PRO A 5 1.56 -2.76 32.59
N PRO A 6 1.08 -3.93 32.13
CA PRO A 6 1.83 -5.17 32.30
C PRO A 6 3.20 -5.06 31.60
N PRO A 7 4.23 -5.77 32.09
CA PRO A 7 5.55 -5.81 31.44
C PRO A 7 5.44 -6.23 29.97
N SER A 8 6.12 -5.53 29.09
CA SER A 8 6.23 -5.90 27.68
C SER A 8 7.43 -6.84 27.45
N SER A 9 7.26 -7.84 26.61
CA SER A 9 8.37 -8.65 26.09
C SER A 9 9.10 -7.98 24.92
N LEU A 10 8.56 -6.86 24.41
CA LEU A 10 9.15 -6.08 23.32
C LEU A 10 10.05 -4.99 23.89
N SER A 11 11.18 -4.75 23.24
CA SER A 11 12.01 -3.57 23.51
C SER A 11 11.30 -2.30 23.00
N ASP A 12 11.78 -1.13 23.43
CA ASP A 12 11.13 0.15 23.10
C ASP A 12 11.02 0.43 21.59
N HIS A 13 11.98 -0.07 20.81
CA HIS A 13 12.01 0.08 19.36
C HIS A 13 11.30 -1.04 18.59
N ASP A 14 10.94 -2.13 19.24
CA ASP A 14 10.32 -3.28 18.59
C ASP A 14 8.89 -2.97 18.16
N VAL A 15 8.43 -3.75 17.19
CA VAL A 15 7.05 -3.72 16.71
C VAL A 15 6.45 -5.11 16.73
N VAL A 16 5.17 -5.21 17.06
CA VAL A 16 4.44 -6.47 16.92
C VAL A 16 4.34 -6.80 15.44
N LYS A 17 4.85 -7.96 15.02
CA LYS A 17 4.70 -8.44 13.64
C LYS A 17 3.24 -8.78 13.34
N LEU A 18 2.69 -8.21 12.28
CA LEU A 18 1.36 -8.49 11.75
C LEU A 18 1.41 -9.53 10.64
N SER A 19 2.47 -9.53 9.85
CA SER A 19 2.69 -10.48 8.77
C SER A 19 4.18 -10.59 8.42
N THR A 20 4.50 -11.45 7.46
CA THR A 20 5.85 -11.68 6.92
C THR A 20 5.97 -11.28 5.44
N HIS A 21 5.04 -10.49 4.91
CA HIS A 21 5.02 -10.13 3.47
C HIS A 21 6.26 -9.34 3.01
N LEU A 22 6.90 -8.62 3.93
CA LEU A 22 8.11 -7.84 3.69
C LEU A 22 9.33 -8.42 4.44
N GLU A 23 9.25 -9.66 4.91
CA GLU A 23 10.38 -10.28 5.63
C GLU A 23 11.57 -10.43 4.70
N ASN A 24 12.76 -10.08 5.19
CA ASN A 24 14.02 -10.01 4.45
C ASN A 24 14.01 -9.02 3.28
N LYS A 25 13.05 -8.10 3.22
CA LYS A 25 13.03 -7.01 2.23
C LYS A 25 13.58 -5.73 2.85
N ARG A 26 14.56 -5.14 2.18
CA ARG A 26 15.16 -3.85 2.53
C ARG A 26 14.44 -2.74 1.77
N VAL A 27 13.89 -1.79 2.50
CA VAL A 27 13.06 -0.71 1.95
C VAL A 27 13.69 0.65 2.25
N ALA A 28 13.99 1.42 1.22
CA ALA A 28 14.30 2.83 1.34
C ALA A 28 12.98 3.63 1.41
N LEU A 29 12.65 4.16 2.59
CA LEU A 29 11.52 5.08 2.75
C LEU A 29 12.01 6.50 2.48
N VAL A 30 11.61 7.05 1.34
CA VAL A 30 12.04 8.38 0.87
C VAL A 30 10.98 9.41 1.23
N VAL A 31 11.34 10.32 2.15
CA VAL A 31 10.44 11.33 2.71
C VAL A 31 10.74 12.69 2.11
N THR A 32 9.78 13.25 1.39
CA THR A 32 9.94 14.56 0.74
C THR A 32 9.11 15.67 1.40
N GLY A 33 9.43 16.92 1.12
CA GLY A 33 8.95 18.09 1.84
C GLY A 33 7.50 18.48 1.60
N GLY A 34 6.58 17.61 1.96
CA GLY A 34 5.14 17.86 1.98
C GLY A 34 4.59 17.73 3.40
N ILE A 35 3.47 18.40 3.69
CA ILE A 35 2.84 18.34 5.03
C ILE A 35 2.58 16.90 5.49
N ALA A 36 2.25 15.99 4.57
CA ALA A 36 2.01 14.58 4.88
C ALA A 36 3.25 13.83 5.43
N ALA A 37 4.45 14.44 5.41
CA ALA A 37 5.65 13.85 6.00
C ALA A 37 5.51 13.56 7.50
N TYR A 38 4.65 14.30 8.24
CA TYR A 38 4.40 14.04 9.66
C TYR A 38 3.83 12.63 9.92
N ARG A 39 3.26 11.96 8.91
CA ARG A 39 2.70 10.61 9.02
C ARG A 39 3.73 9.49 8.80
N THR A 40 4.93 9.82 8.35
CA THR A 40 5.92 8.82 7.93
C THR A 40 6.51 7.97 9.06
N PRO A 41 6.63 8.42 10.31
CA PRO A 41 7.01 7.54 11.42
C PRO A 41 6.05 6.35 11.60
N ASP A 42 4.74 6.59 11.51
CA ASP A 42 3.75 5.52 11.59
C ASP A 42 3.80 4.59 10.37
N LEU A 43 4.04 5.14 9.17
CA LEU A 43 4.26 4.35 7.97
C LEU A 43 5.49 3.43 8.14
N ALA A 44 6.63 3.96 8.61
CA ALA A 44 7.83 3.17 8.85
C ALA A 44 7.55 2.01 9.83
N ARG A 45 6.83 2.28 10.93
CA ARG A 45 6.42 1.23 11.87
C ARG A 45 5.48 0.21 11.24
N THR A 46 4.55 0.64 10.38
CA THR A 46 3.65 -0.27 9.65
C THR A 46 4.44 -1.20 8.74
N LEU A 47 5.38 -0.68 7.95
CA LEU A 47 6.25 -1.51 7.10
C LEU A 47 7.05 -2.53 7.91
N ARG A 48 7.60 -2.13 9.07
CA ARG A 48 8.31 -3.04 9.99
C ARG A 48 7.39 -4.09 10.60
N ARG A 49 6.11 -3.77 10.88
CA ARG A 49 5.11 -4.76 11.33
C ARG A 49 4.84 -5.84 10.26
N HIS A 50 5.04 -5.51 8.99
CA HIS A 50 4.98 -6.47 7.89
C HIS A 50 6.32 -7.16 7.60
N GLY A 51 7.35 -6.89 8.39
CA GLY A 51 8.65 -7.57 8.36
C GLY A 51 9.78 -6.81 7.65
N ALA A 52 9.53 -5.62 7.09
CA ALA A 52 10.55 -4.87 6.36
C ALA A 52 11.71 -4.37 7.24
N GLU A 53 12.90 -4.35 6.66
CA GLU A 53 14.03 -3.54 7.12
C GLU A 53 13.95 -2.15 6.47
N VAL A 54 13.56 -1.14 7.25
CA VAL A 54 13.32 0.21 6.73
C VAL A 54 14.50 1.13 7.03
N THR A 55 15.00 1.82 6.01
CA THR A 55 15.95 2.94 6.13
C THR A 55 15.28 4.21 5.61
N ALA A 56 15.21 5.26 6.41
CA ALA A 56 14.62 6.52 6.00
C ALA A 56 15.66 7.42 5.32
N PHE A 57 15.30 7.97 4.17
CA PHE A 57 15.98 9.07 3.49
C PHE A 57 15.07 10.29 3.57
N ALA A 58 15.53 11.39 4.14
CA ALA A 58 14.70 12.58 4.31
C ALA A 58 15.33 13.80 3.65
N SER A 59 14.52 14.54 2.88
CA SER A 59 14.95 15.84 2.38
C SER A 59 14.97 16.88 3.51
N SER A 60 15.78 17.94 3.38
CA SER A 60 15.80 19.07 4.32
C SER A 60 14.40 19.68 4.51
N ASP A 61 13.60 19.75 3.46
CA ASP A 61 12.23 20.27 3.54
C ASP A 61 11.30 19.31 4.28
N ALA A 62 11.53 17.99 4.22
CA ALA A 62 10.75 17.01 4.99
C ALA A 62 10.94 17.21 6.50
N LEU A 63 12.15 17.53 6.93
CA LEU A 63 12.50 17.75 8.35
C LEU A 63 11.82 19.00 8.98
N ARG A 64 11.18 19.82 8.16
CA ARG A 64 10.29 20.90 8.65
C ARG A 64 8.96 20.38 9.18
N TYR A 65 8.56 19.18 8.81
CA TYR A 65 7.25 18.59 9.13
C TYR A 65 7.36 17.33 10.01
N VAL A 66 8.53 16.70 10.04
CA VAL A 66 8.80 15.53 10.87
C VAL A 66 10.19 15.62 11.46
N ALA A 67 10.32 15.35 12.76
CA ALA A 67 11.63 15.34 13.40
C ALA A 67 12.46 14.13 12.92
N GLU A 68 13.77 14.35 12.72
CA GLU A 68 14.72 13.30 12.35
C GLU A 68 14.72 12.16 13.38
N ASP A 69 14.73 12.49 14.69
CA ASP A 69 14.67 11.50 15.76
C ASP A 69 13.41 10.63 15.71
N ALA A 70 12.26 11.18 15.30
CA ALA A 70 11.03 10.41 15.16
C ALA A 70 11.14 9.38 14.02
N LEU A 71 11.78 9.74 12.91
CA LEU A 71 12.06 8.82 11.81
C LEU A 71 13.10 7.77 12.23
N ALA A 72 14.20 8.18 12.89
CA ALA A 72 15.23 7.26 13.36
C ALA A 72 14.64 6.24 14.34
N TRP A 73 13.84 6.70 15.30
CA TRP A 73 13.17 5.83 16.26
C TRP A 73 12.20 4.85 15.59
N SER A 74 11.43 5.31 14.62
CA SER A 74 10.43 4.49 13.93
C SER A 74 11.05 3.43 13.01
N THR A 75 12.20 3.71 12.41
CA THR A 75 12.95 2.78 11.56
C THR A 75 13.92 1.91 12.34
N ASN A 76 14.27 2.31 13.58
CA ASN A 76 15.38 1.77 14.37
C ASN A 76 16.74 1.87 13.63
N ARG A 77 16.94 2.95 12.87
CA ARG A 77 18.15 3.23 12.08
C ARG A 77 18.35 4.73 11.97
N ALA A 78 19.61 5.15 11.78
CA ALA A 78 19.90 6.54 11.46
C ALA A 78 19.19 6.96 10.16
N VAL A 79 18.72 8.21 10.12
CA VAL A 79 18.12 8.80 8.93
C VAL A 79 19.22 9.33 8.02
N ILE A 80 19.13 9.07 6.72
CA ILE A 80 20.07 9.57 5.73
C ILE A 80 19.51 10.89 5.17
N THR A 81 20.17 11.99 5.51
CA THR A 81 19.80 13.34 5.06
C THR A 81 20.83 13.93 4.09
N GLN A 82 22.02 13.35 4.06
CA GLN A 82 23.11 13.68 3.14
C GLN A 82 23.82 12.40 2.71
N LEU A 83 24.40 12.41 1.51
CA LEU A 83 25.20 11.31 1.03
C LEU A 83 26.63 11.44 1.60
N GLY A 84 27.09 10.38 2.22
CA GLY A 84 28.42 10.27 2.79
C GLY A 84 29.43 9.55 1.87
N TYR A 85 30.57 9.24 2.43
CA TYR A 85 31.62 8.46 1.75
C TYR A 85 31.20 7.01 1.48
N GLU A 86 30.19 6.50 2.18
CA GLU A 86 29.63 5.16 1.99
C GLU A 86 28.77 5.05 0.73
N ALA A 87 28.50 6.18 0.06
CA ALA A 87 27.72 6.26 -1.16
C ALA A 87 26.36 5.54 -1.05
N GLU A 88 25.60 5.87 0.01
CA GLU A 88 24.35 5.20 0.42
C GLU A 88 23.31 5.12 -0.71
N HIS A 89 23.37 6.06 -1.67
CA HIS A 89 22.51 6.09 -2.84
C HIS A 89 22.82 4.99 -3.87
N LEU A 90 24.03 4.42 -3.86
CA LEU A 90 24.41 3.32 -4.75
C LEU A 90 24.06 1.98 -4.11
N SER A 91 24.33 1.81 -2.81
CA SER A 91 23.99 0.60 -2.02
C SER A 91 24.41 -0.73 -2.67
N ASP A 92 25.49 -0.77 -3.45
CA ASP A 92 25.85 -1.95 -4.26
C ASP A 92 26.19 -3.18 -3.42
N ALA A 93 26.80 -2.97 -2.25
CA ALA A 93 27.13 -4.05 -1.33
C ALA A 93 25.91 -4.61 -0.58
N ASN A 94 24.85 -3.80 -0.46
CA ASN A 94 23.65 -4.16 0.28
C ASN A 94 22.42 -3.40 -0.30
N PRO A 95 21.93 -3.84 -1.47
CA PRO A 95 20.91 -3.11 -2.22
C PRO A 95 19.56 -3.09 -1.51
N PHE A 96 18.73 -2.08 -1.82
CA PHE A 96 17.33 -2.05 -1.44
C PHE A 96 16.50 -2.84 -2.45
N ASP A 97 15.56 -3.64 -1.95
CA ASP A 97 14.57 -4.34 -2.78
C ASP A 97 13.52 -3.35 -3.33
N ALA A 98 13.24 -2.30 -2.57
CA ALA A 98 12.28 -1.29 -2.98
C ALA A 98 12.59 0.10 -2.42
N TYR A 99 12.18 1.10 -3.19
CA TYR A 99 12.18 2.51 -2.83
C TYR A 99 10.73 3.00 -2.79
N LEU A 100 10.27 3.47 -1.63
CA LEU A 100 8.94 4.02 -1.44
C LEU A 100 9.03 5.52 -1.19
N VAL A 101 8.63 6.33 -2.16
CA VAL A 101 8.57 7.80 -2.01
C VAL A 101 7.20 8.18 -1.47
N ALA A 102 7.13 8.47 -0.19
CA ALA A 102 5.89 8.78 0.51
C ALA A 102 6.12 9.77 1.67
N PRO A 103 5.62 11.01 1.59
CA PRO A 103 4.92 11.61 0.45
C PRO A 103 5.85 11.93 -0.73
N ALA A 104 5.33 11.90 -1.96
CA ALA A 104 6.03 12.37 -3.14
C ALA A 104 5.51 13.76 -3.56
N THR A 105 6.36 14.77 -3.47
CA THR A 105 6.01 16.14 -3.84
C THR A 105 6.16 16.38 -5.34
N TYR A 106 5.43 17.40 -5.85
CA TYR A 106 5.52 17.87 -7.23
C TYR A 106 6.97 18.08 -7.69
N ASN A 107 7.79 18.75 -6.86
CA ASN A 107 9.20 19.01 -7.15
C ASN A 107 9.98 17.70 -7.35
N THR A 108 9.82 16.74 -6.45
CA THR A 108 10.55 15.47 -6.53
C THR A 108 10.10 14.65 -7.74
N ILE A 109 8.80 14.54 -7.99
CA ILE A 109 8.25 13.80 -9.14
C ILE A 109 8.83 14.34 -10.46
N ASN A 110 8.73 15.67 -10.67
CA ASN A 110 9.20 16.27 -11.92
C ASN A 110 10.72 16.16 -12.09
N LYS A 111 11.50 16.34 -11.02
CA LYS A 111 12.95 16.17 -11.06
C LYS A 111 13.35 14.75 -11.45
N VAL A 112 12.76 13.76 -10.81
CA VAL A 112 13.05 12.35 -11.10
C VAL A 112 12.64 11.98 -12.53
N ALA A 113 11.46 12.42 -12.97
CA ALA A 113 10.97 12.18 -14.32
C ALA A 113 11.88 12.79 -15.41
N THR A 114 12.59 13.88 -15.09
CA THR A 114 13.50 14.55 -16.03
C THR A 114 14.98 14.21 -15.81
N GLY A 115 15.30 13.34 -14.84
CA GLY A 115 16.66 12.90 -14.56
C GLY A 115 17.51 13.91 -13.79
N ILE A 116 16.90 14.87 -13.08
CA ILE A 116 17.64 15.85 -12.25
C ILE A 116 18.05 15.17 -10.94
N ALA A 117 19.35 15.17 -10.65
CA ALA A 117 19.95 14.52 -9.47
C ALA A 117 20.77 15.52 -8.63
N ASP A 118 20.16 16.64 -8.25
CA ASP A 118 20.80 17.78 -7.59
C ASP A 118 20.72 17.75 -6.05
N THR A 119 20.09 16.74 -5.48
CA THR A 119 19.95 16.53 -4.03
C THR A 119 20.23 15.08 -3.66
N PRO A 120 20.51 14.79 -2.37
CA PRO A 120 20.64 13.40 -1.91
C PRO A 120 19.46 12.50 -2.32
N ILE A 121 18.24 13.04 -2.22
CA ILE A 121 17.01 12.32 -2.58
C ILE A 121 16.94 12.03 -4.08
N THR A 122 17.19 13.03 -4.90
CA THR A 122 17.11 12.85 -6.37
C THR A 122 18.26 12.01 -6.91
N ALA A 123 19.44 12.06 -6.30
CA ALA A 123 20.55 11.16 -6.63
C ALA A 123 20.23 9.70 -6.27
N LEU A 124 19.65 9.46 -5.10
CA LEU A 124 19.15 8.15 -4.69
C LEU A 124 18.12 7.62 -5.70
N LEU A 125 17.14 8.44 -6.08
CA LEU A 125 16.07 8.03 -6.98
C LEU A 125 16.55 7.83 -8.43
N ALA A 126 17.58 8.57 -8.87
CA ALA A 126 18.24 8.31 -10.16
C ALA A 126 18.93 6.94 -10.15
N SER A 127 19.63 6.58 -9.07
CA SER A 127 20.19 5.23 -8.89
C SER A 127 19.09 4.17 -8.85
N ALA A 128 17.98 4.44 -8.13
CA ALA A 128 16.84 3.54 -8.05
C ALA A 128 16.24 3.23 -9.44
N LEU A 129 16.06 4.25 -10.29
CA LEU A 129 15.59 4.03 -11.67
C LEU A 129 16.52 3.11 -12.46
N GLY A 130 17.84 3.27 -12.31
CA GLY A 130 18.80 2.37 -12.96
C GLY A 130 18.69 0.92 -12.46
N ARG A 131 18.30 0.69 -11.20
CA ARG A 131 18.03 -0.66 -10.68
C ARG A 131 16.69 -1.20 -11.15
N VAL A 132 15.66 -0.35 -11.27
CA VAL A 132 14.36 -0.73 -11.85
C VAL A 132 14.54 -1.19 -13.30
N ASP A 133 15.30 -0.46 -14.10
CA ASP A 133 15.62 -0.81 -15.50
C ASP A 133 16.27 -2.20 -15.62
N ARG A 134 17.10 -2.58 -14.63
CA ARG A 134 17.74 -3.90 -14.54
C ARG A 134 16.90 -4.98 -13.84
N ASN A 135 15.67 -4.67 -13.42
CA ASN A 135 14.81 -5.54 -12.60
C ASN A 135 15.45 -5.99 -11.28
N GLU A 136 16.31 -5.17 -10.69
CA GLU A 136 16.99 -5.44 -9.42
C GLU A 136 16.25 -4.86 -8.22
N ALA A 137 15.35 -3.90 -8.43
CA ALA A 137 14.58 -3.24 -7.39
C ALA A 137 13.25 -2.71 -7.92
N HIS A 138 12.41 -2.21 -7.01
CA HIS A 138 11.14 -1.58 -7.32
C HIS A 138 11.13 -0.13 -6.83
N LEU A 139 10.56 0.78 -7.62
CA LEU A 139 10.29 2.16 -7.23
C LEU A 139 8.79 2.40 -7.16
N LEU A 140 8.31 2.85 -6.00
CA LEU A 140 6.92 3.20 -5.78
C LEU A 140 6.84 4.67 -5.37
N ILE A 141 5.90 5.39 -5.93
CA ILE A 141 5.70 6.83 -5.67
C ILE A 141 4.25 7.05 -5.23
N ALA A 142 4.07 7.71 -4.07
CA ALA A 142 2.77 8.13 -3.54
C ALA A 142 2.60 9.66 -3.69
N PRO A 143 2.03 10.13 -4.82
CA PRO A 143 1.80 11.55 -5.07
C PRO A 143 0.87 12.16 -4.01
N THR A 144 1.18 13.39 -3.58
CA THR A 144 0.40 14.10 -2.56
C THR A 144 0.30 15.56 -2.98
N MET A 145 -0.73 15.90 -3.75
CA MET A 145 -0.91 17.23 -4.30
C MET A 145 -2.38 17.63 -4.31
N HIS A 146 -2.63 18.95 -4.27
CA HIS A 146 -3.98 19.48 -4.33
C HIS A 146 -4.09 20.65 -5.32
N GLY A 147 -5.33 20.90 -5.74
CA GLY A 147 -5.70 22.06 -6.51
C GLY A 147 -4.89 22.25 -7.78
N THR A 148 -4.40 23.45 -7.99
CA THR A 148 -3.70 23.84 -9.23
C THR A 148 -2.34 23.16 -9.44
N MET A 149 -1.80 22.49 -8.45
CA MET A 149 -0.59 21.66 -8.64
C MET A 149 -0.88 20.35 -9.38
N HIS A 150 -2.14 19.93 -9.45
CA HIS A 150 -2.57 18.82 -10.30
C HIS A 150 -2.78 19.35 -11.73
N ASN A 151 -1.75 19.39 -12.52
CA ASN A 151 -1.71 19.98 -13.86
C ASN A 151 -1.04 19.03 -14.86
N GLN A 152 -1.04 19.44 -16.13
CA GLN A 152 -0.54 18.62 -17.25
C GLN A 152 0.92 18.17 -17.06
N ILE A 153 1.80 19.04 -16.53
CA ILE A 153 3.21 18.70 -16.29
C ILE A 153 3.33 17.54 -15.29
N LEU A 154 2.53 17.55 -14.23
CA LEU A 154 2.50 16.45 -13.27
C LEU A 154 2.04 15.15 -13.91
N ILE A 155 0.97 15.20 -14.70
CA ILE A 155 0.41 14.02 -15.39
C ILE A 155 1.47 13.41 -16.31
N GLU A 156 2.09 14.20 -17.18
CA GLU A 156 3.15 13.76 -18.09
C GLU A 156 4.36 13.19 -17.33
N SER A 157 4.73 13.78 -16.20
CA SER A 157 5.82 13.28 -15.37
C SER A 157 5.50 11.93 -14.71
N LEU A 158 4.26 11.73 -14.25
CA LEU A 158 3.82 10.44 -13.70
C LEU A 158 3.76 9.37 -14.79
N GLU A 159 3.17 9.66 -15.95
CA GLU A 159 3.13 8.75 -17.10
C GLU A 159 4.54 8.35 -17.55
N ARG A 160 5.47 9.31 -17.59
CA ARG A 160 6.88 9.03 -17.91
C ARG A 160 7.50 8.10 -16.87
N LEU A 161 7.29 8.32 -15.57
CA LEU A 161 7.82 7.46 -14.54
C LEU A 161 7.23 6.04 -14.61
N GLU A 162 5.94 5.90 -14.90
CA GLU A 162 5.30 4.61 -15.14
C GLU A 162 5.92 3.90 -16.34
N SER A 163 6.19 4.61 -17.44
CA SER A 163 6.87 4.06 -18.62
C SER A 163 8.30 3.59 -18.34
N LEU A 164 8.94 4.11 -17.27
CA LEU A 164 10.24 3.70 -16.76
C LEU A 164 10.14 2.59 -15.67
N GLY A 165 8.98 1.96 -15.50
CA GLY A 165 8.77 0.86 -14.57
C GLY A 165 8.48 1.27 -13.13
N THR A 166 8.24 2.56 -12.86
CA THR A 166 7.81 3.03 -11.54
C THR A 166 6.35 2.71 -11.29
N THR A 167 6.01 2.29 -10.10
CA THR A 167 4.62 2.12 -9.67
C THR A 167 4.09 3.40 -9.04
N VAL A 168 3.10 4.02 -9.64
CA VAL A 168 2.40 5.18 -9.06
C VAL A 168 1.25 4.68 -8.19
N ILE A 169 1.29 5.00 -6.90
CA ILE A 169 0.23 4.64 -5.95
C ILE A 169 -0.84 5.72 -6.00
N PRO A 170 -2.10 5.39 -6.33
CA PRO A 170 -3.17 6.36 -6.38
C PRO A 170 -3.36 7.06 -5.02
N PRO A 171 -3.53 8.39 -5.00
CA PRO A 171 -3.79 9.12 -3.77
C PRO A 171 -5.17 8.76 -3.19
N ARG A 172 -5.34 8.98 -1.89
CA ARG A 172 -6.65 8.89 -1.25
C ARG A 172 -7.42 10.19 -1.49
N GLN A 173 -8.49 10.08 -2.24
CA GLN A 173 -9.37 11.22 -2.50
C GLN A 173 -10.33 11.46 -1.35
N GLU A 174 -10.26 12.64 -0.75
CA GLU A 174 -11.12 13.03 0.35
C GLU A 174 -11.37 14.55 0.32
N ASN A 175 -12.62 14.96 0.35
CA ASN A 175 -13.02 16.37 0.31
C ASN A 175 -12.40 17.17 -0.87
N GLY A 176 -12.32 16.55 -2.05
CA GLY A 176 -11.73 17.16 -3.25
C GLY A 176 -10.21 17.36 -3.20
N LYS A 177 -9.52 16.63 -2.32
CA LYS A 177 -8.06 16.67 -2.17
C LYS A 177 -7.45 15.30 -2.35
N ASP A 178 -6.27 15.26 -2.95
CA ASP A 178 -5.45 14.06 -3.08
C ASP A 178 -4.51 13.97 -1.89
N ASN A 179 -4.88 13.15 -0.93
CA ASN A 179 -4.13 12.91 0.30
C ASN A 179 -3.22 11.68 0.16
N ILE A 180 -2.21 11.60 1.02
CA ILE A 180 -1.42 10.37 1.14
C ILE A 180 -2.34 9.21 1.52
N PRO A 181 -2.22 8.04 0.88
CA PRO A 181 -2.96 6.84 1.27
C PRO A 181 -2.69 6.44 2.73
N ASP A 182 -3.57 5.65 3.30
CA ASP A 182 -3.35 5.10 4.63
C ASP A 182 -2.17 4.12 4.64
N HIS A 183 -1.53 3.98 5.80
CA HIS A 183 -0.28 3.21 5.93
C HIS A 183 -0.44 1.76 5.48
N GLU A 184 -1.58 1.13 5.77
CA GLU A 184 -1.87 -0.24 5.33
C GLU A 184 -2.06 -0.33 3.80
N VAL A 185 -2.60 0.72 3.17
CA VAL A 185 -2.68 0.80 1.70
C VAL A 185 -1.28 0.85 1.09
N LEU A 186 -0.40 1.71 1.63
CA LEU A 186 0.99 1.82 1.17
C LEU A 186 1.76 0.52 1.41
N ALA A 187 1.59 -0.12 2.57
CA ALA A 187 2.19 -1.41 2.88
C ALA A 187 1.68 -2.50 1.93
N GLY A 188 0.40 -2.51 1.62
CA GLY A 188 -0.19 -3.45 0.66
C GLY A 188 0.36 -3.28 -0.76
N TRP A 189 0.47 -2.04 -1.25
CA TRP A 189 1.10 -1.74 -2.55
C TRP A 189 2.55 -2.18 -2.58
N LEU A 190 3.32 -1.90 -1.54
CA LEU A 190 4.71 -2.33 -1.45
C LEU A 190 4.82 -3.85 -1.43
N SER A 191 4.08 -4.53 -0.53
CA SER A 191 4.12 -5.98 -0.38
C SER A 191 3.79 -6.70 -1.68
N ARG A 192 2.70 -6.31 -2.36
CA ARG A 192 2.33 -6.94 -3.64
C ARG A 192 3.36 -6.72 -4.74
N THR A 193 4.02 -5.55 -4.74
CA THR A 193 5.02 -5.21 -5.75
C THR A 193 6.28 -6.05 -5.59
N VAL A 194 6.79 -6.21 -4.35
CA VAL A 194 8.00 -6.99 -4.06
C VAL A 194 7.75 -8.48 -3.87
N SER A 195 6.50 -8.94 -3.99
CA SER A 195 6.13 -10.33 -3.74
C SER A 195 6.76 -11.28 -4.75
N ASP A 196 7.36 -12.35 -4.26
CA ASP A 196 7.89 -13.47 -5.04
C ASP A 196 6.88 -14.65 -5.09
N SER A 197 5.64 -14.42 -4.66
CA SER A 197 4.60 -15.45 -4.59
C SER A 197 4.23 -15.96 -5.99
N PRO A 198 3.98 -17.27 -6.16
CA PRO A 198 3.46 -17.83 -7.40
C PRO A 198 2.05 -17.34 -7.75
N LEU A 199 1.39 -16.64 -6.81
CA LEU A 199 0.08 -16.02 -7.02
C LEU A 199 0.19 -14.64 -7.68
N LYS A 200 1.40 -14.04 -7.77
CA LYS A 200 1.61 -12.72 -8.39
C LYS A 200 1.04 -12.69 -9.81
N GLY A 201 0.19 -11.70 -10.08
CA GLY A 201 -0.47 -11.53 -11.37
C GLY A 201 -1.61 -12.53 -11.67
N LYS A 202 -1.90 -13.51 -10.79
CA LYS A 202 -3.03 -14.41 -10.98
C LYS A 202 -4.33 -13.71 -10.63
N ARG A 203 -5.33 -13.81 -11.50
CA ARG A 203 -6.68 -13.31 -11.25
C ARG A 203 -7.44 -14.29 -10.37
N ILE A 204 -7.93 -13.85 -9.21
CA ILE A 204 -8.62 -14.69 -8.23
C ILE A 204 -9.92 -13.99 -7.80
N LEU A 205 -11.03 -14.70 -7.96
CA LEU A 205 -12.32 -14.28 -7.44
C LEU A 205 -12.45 -14.72 -5.98
N VAL A 206 -12.86 -13.81 -5.10
CA VAL A 206 -13.19 -14.13 -3.71
C VAL A 206 -14.61 -13.69 -3.44
N THR A 207 -15.38 -14.51 -2.72
CA THR A 207 -16.68 -14.08 -2.23
C THR A 207 -16.71 -14.07 -0.71
N GLY A 208 -17.49 -13.17 -0.11
CA GLY A 208 -17.59 -13.03 1.35
C GLY A 208 -18.88 -12.34 1.77
N GLY A 209 -19.16 -12.39 3.06
CA GLY A 209 -20.33 -11.73 3.65
C GLY A 209 -21.64 -12.51 3.49
N PRO A 210 -22.74 -11.95 4.02
CA PRO A 210 -24.07 -12.56 3.93
C PRO A 210 -24.73 -12.26 2.59
N THR A 211 -25.69 -13.12 2.20
CA THR A 211 -26.56 -12.87 1.04
C THR A 211 -28.01 -12.70 1.54
N PRO A 212 -28.44 -11.47 1.86
CA PRO A 212 -29.78 -11.23 2.37
C PRO A 212 -30.86 -11.60 1.35
N VAL A 213 -31.97 -12.16 1.85
CA VAL A 213 -33.18 -12.42 1.05
C VAL A 213 -34.30 -11.52 1.54
N ALA A 214 -34.98 -10.83 0.64
CA ALA A 214 -36.09 -9.96 0.97
C ALA A 214 -37.31 -10.81 1.40
N ILE A 215 -37.94 -10.45 2.53
CA ILE A 215 -39.23 -10.99 2.95
C ILE A 215 -40.35 -10.11 2.36
N ASP A 216 -40.12 -8.81 2.41
CA ASP A 216 -41.02 -7.77 1.84
C ASP A 216 -40.21 -6.51 1.53
N GLY A 217 -40.85 -5.41 1.18
CA GLY A 217 -40.19 -4.13 0.86
C GLY A 217 -39.40 -3.48 2.01
N ILE A 218 -39.51 -3.98 3.24
CA ILE A 218 -38.88 -3.40 4.44
C ILE A 218 -38.00 -4.42 5.14
N ARG A 219 -38.42 -5.69 5.22
CA ARG A 219 -37.76 -6.74 6.01
C ARG A 219 -36.95 -7.65 5.12
N ARG A 220 -35.78 -8.06 5.62
CA ARG A 220 -34.93 -9.07 5.00
C ARG A 220 -34.48 -10.11 6.02
N LEU A 221 -34.29 -11.31 5.56
CA LEU A 221 -33.70 -12.40 6.30
C LEU A 221 -32.23 -12.51 5.94
N THR A 222 -31.37 -12.52 6.94
CA THR A 222 -29.91 -12.60 6.75
C THR A 222 -29.27 -13.33 7.92
N ASN A 223 -28.12 -13.91 7.69
CA ASN A 223 -27.30 -14.47 8.77
C ASN A 223 -26.47 -13.39 9.46
N LYS A 224 -25.81 -13.75 10.60
CA LYS A 224 -24.96 -12.83 11.39
C LYS A 224 -23.53 -12.73 10.89
N PHE A 225 -23.20 -13.32 9.75
CA PHE A 225 -21.85 -13.29 9.23
C PHE A 225 -21.48 -11.90 8.74
N THR A 226 -20.28 -11.48 9.09
CA THR A 226 -19.77 -10.12 8.78
C THR A 226 -18.92 -10.07 7.52
N GLY A 227 -18.55 -11.23 6.94
CA GLY A 227 -17.67 -11.33 5.80
C GLY A 227 -16.19 -11.10 6.07
N ARG A 228 -15.77 -10.99 7.34
CA ARG A 228 -14.36 -10.79 7.71
C ARG A 228 -13.43 -11.82 7.11
N LEU A 229 -13.85 -13.08 7.01
CA LEU A 229 -13.04 -14.14 6.41
C LEU A 229 -12.77 -13.86 4.93
N GLY A 230 -13.79 -13.52 4.14
CA GLY A 230 -13.63 -13.18 2.72
C GLY A 230 -12.72 -11.97 2.51
N ILE A 231 -12.87 -10.93 3.34
CA ILE A 231 -11.98 -9.75 3.32
C ILE A 231 -10.55 -10.17 3.68
N ALA A 232 -10.34 -10.99 4.70
CA ALA A 232 -9.01 -11.43 5.12
C ALA A 232 -8.32 -12.27 4.02
N ILE A 233 -9.05 -13.18 3.38
CA ILE A 233 -8.55 -13.97 2.25
C ILE A 233 -8.18 -13.04 1.08
N ALA A 234 -9.06 -12.11 0.72
CA ALA A 234 -8.81 -11.16 -0.36
C ALA A 234 -7.59 -10.27 -0.08
N THR A 235 -7.44 -9.81 1.16
CA THR A 235 -6.28 -9.03 1.62
C THR A 235 -4.99 -9.84 1.50
N GLU A 236 -4.97 -11.06 2.02
CA GLU A 236 -3.80 -11.95 1.94
C GLU A 236 -3.37 -12.21 0.49
N LEU A 237 -4.31 -12.51 -0.39
CA LEU A 237 -4.06 -12.70 -1.80
C LEU A 237 -3.51 -11.43 -2.48
N TYR A 238 -4.09 -10.27 -2.13
CA TYR A 238 -3.62 -8.98 -2.63
C TYR A 238 -2.17 -8.70 -2.23
N PHE A 239 -1.82 -8.89 -0.96
CA PHE A 239 -0.46 -8.71 -0.46
C PHE A 239 0.54 -9.67 -1.12
N ARG A 240 0.10 -10.85 -1.54
CA ARG A 240 0.88 -11.81 -2.35
C ARG A 240 0.95 -11.44 -3.84
N GLY A 241 0.40 -10.31 -4.24
CA GLY A 241 0.48 -9.80 -5.61
C GLY A 241 -0.59 -10.33 -6.57
N ALA A 242 -1.60 -11.08 -6.08
CA ALA A 242 -2.70 -11.50 -6.93
C ALA A 242 -3.58 -10.31 -7.37
N ALA A 243 -4.20 -10.44 -8.54
CA ALA A 243 -5.27 -9.56 -9.00
C ALA A 243 -6.60 -10.09 -8.45
N VAL A 244 -6.99 -9.55 -7.29
CA VAL A 244 -8.18 -10.03 -6.56
C VAL A 244 -9.40 -9.24 -6.96
N SER A 245 -10.52 -9.92 -7.22
CA SER A 245 -11.85 -9.32 -7.30
C SER A 245 -12.72 -9.89 -6.18
N LEU A 246 -13.23 -9.03 -5.30
CA LEU A 246 -14.03 -9.44 -4.15
C LEU A 246 -15.51 -9.10 -4.38
N ILE A 247 -16.38 -10.10 -4.32
CA ILE A 247 -17.83 -9.90 -4.21
C ILE A 247 -18.22 -10.09 -2.75
N HIS A 248 -18.69 -9.04 -2.12
CA HIS A 248 -18.97 -9.02 -0.68
C HIS A 248 -20.44 -8.68 -0.43
N GLY A 249 -21.10 -9.52 0.35
CA GLY A 249 -22.46 -9.25 0.78
C GLY A 249 -22.52 -8.06 1.76
N SER A 250 -23.60 -7.29 1.70
CA SER A 250 -23.81 -6.10 2.56
C SER A 250 -23.84 -6.49 4.05
N SER A 251 -22.81 -6.14 4.81
CA SER A 251 -22.63 -6.59 6.19
C SER A 251 -22.25 -5.47 7.18
N GLY A 252 -22.25 -4.23 6.80
CA GLY A 252 -21.77 -3.13 7.65
C GLY A 252 -20.24 -3.08 7.84
N ILE A 253 -19.48 -4.00 7.26
CA ILE A 253 -18.02 -3.92 7.17
C ILE A 253 -17.66 -3.56 5.72
N THR A 254 -16.90 -2.48 5.56
CA THR A 254 -16.39 -2.06 4.25
C THR A 254 -15.04 -2.73 3.98
N PRO A 255 -14.87 -3.40 2.84
CA PRO A 255 -13.56 -3.88 2.42
C PRO A 255 -12.55 -2.74 2.27
N PRO A 256 -11.24 -2.99 2.49
CA PRO A 256 -10.20 -1.99 2.24
C PRO A 256 -10.25 -1.42 0.82
N SER A 257 -9.95 -0.13 0.68
CA SER A 257 -10.04 0.61 -0.59
C SER A 257 -9.07 0.12 -1.67
N TYR A 258 -8.01 -0.60 -1.30
CA TYR A 258 -7.07 -1.18 -2.26
C TYR A 258 -7.58 -2.48 -2.91
N LEU A 259 -8.64 -3.09 -2.38
CA LEU A 259 -9.26 -4.27 -2.99
C LEU A 259 -10.29 -3.83 -4.04
N ASP A 260 -10.18 -4.38 -5.25
CA ASP A 260 -11.28 -4.34 -6.21
C ASP A 260 -12.47 -5.12 -5.64
N HIS A 261 -13.56 -4.43 -5.28
CA HIS A 261 -14.70 -5.06 -4.65
C HIS A 261 -16.04 -4.52 -5.13
N GLN A 262 -17.03 -5.40 -5.11
CA GLN A 262 -18.43 -5.09 -5.36
C GLN A 262 -19.27 -5.53 -4.16
N ILE A 263 -20.26 -4.73 -3.79
CA ILE A 263 -21.17 -5.04 -2.68
C ILE A 263 -22.49 -5.55 -3.23
N ALA A 264 -22.84 -6.78 -2.88
CA ALA A 264 -24.14 -7.36 -3.17
C ALA A 264 -25.12 -7.10 -2.03
N THR A 265 -26.28 -6.52 -2.31
CA THR A 265 -27.30 -6.18 -1.31
C THR A 265 -28.36 -7.25 -1.16
N SER A 266 -28.42 -8.20 -2.10
CA SER A 266 -29.35 -9.33 -2.10
C SER A 266 -28.69 -10.62 -2.61
N PHE A 267 -29.38 -11.75 -2.42
CA PHE A 267 -28.98 -13.04 -2.97
C PHE A 267 -28.93 -12.99 -4.52
N ASP A 268 -29.93 -12.41 -5.16
CA ASP A 268 -30.00 -12.38 -6.62
C ASP A 268 -28.91 -11.53 -7.26
N GLU A 269 -28.58 -10.38 -6.64
CA GLU A 269 -27.42 -9.59 -7.05
C GLU A 269 -26.13 -10.37 -6.89
N TYR A 270 -25.93 -11.01 -5.73
CA TYR A 270 -24.75 -11.83 -5.47
C TYR A 270 -24.60 -12.93 -6.53
N GLN A 271 -25.69 -13.68 -6.80
CA GLN A 271 -25.68 -14.74 -7.81
C GLN A 271 -25.30 -14.19 -9.18
N THR A 272 -25.94 -13.10 -9.60
CA THR A 272 -25.68 -12.45 -10.90
C THR A 272 -24.23 -11.99 -11.03
N MET A 273 -23.70 -11.29 -10.01
CA MET A 273 -22.32 -10.83 -10.02
C MET A 273 -21.31 -11.98 -10.10
N VAL A 274 -21.54 -13.06 -9.33
CA VAL A 274 -20.66 -14.22 -9.32
C VAL A 274 -20.68 -14.93 -10.66
N LEU A 275 -21.87 -15.21 -11.22
CA LEU A 275 -21.98 -15.91 -12.50
C LEU A 275 -21.33 -15.10 -13.64
N ASN A 276 -21.60 -13.79 -13.73
CA ASN A 276 -20.98 -12.92 -14.73
C ASN A 276 -19.44 -12.93 -14.64
N LYS A 277 -18.89 -12.90 -13.42
CA LYS A 277 -17.43 -12.97 -13.22
C LYS A 277 -16.86 -14.33 -13.62
N LEU A 278 -17.55 -15.44 -13.34
CA LEU A 278 -17.09 -16.78 -13.71
C LEU A 278 -17.18 -17.02 -15.22
N GLU A 279 -18.26 -16.57 -15.85
CA GLU A 279 -18.47 -16.68 -17.30
C GLU A 279 -17.44 -15.89 -18.13
N SER A 280 -16.86 -14.83 -17.56
CA SER A 280 -15.78 -14.09 -18.24
C SER A 280 -14.53 -14.94 -18.53
N GLY A 281 -14.36 -16.06 -17.83
CA GLY A 281 -13.22 -16.97 -17.99
C GLY A 281 -11.85 -16.39 -17.58
N GLU A 282 -11.84 -15.21 -16.98
CA GLU A 282 -10.59 -14.49 -16.66
C GLU A 282 -9.90 -14.99 -15.38
N PHE A 283 -10.63 -15.69 -14.50
CA PHE A 283 -10.12 -16.10 -13.20
C PHE A 283 -9.43 -17.46 -13.25
N LYS A 284 -8.26 -17.55 -12.59
CA LYS A 284 -7.53 -18.82 -12.42
C LYS A 284 -8.07 -19.66 -11.26
N ALA A 285 -8.70 -19.02 -10.28
CA ALA A 285 -9.33 -19.67 -9.14
C ALA A 285 -10.46 -18.80 -8.59
N ALA A 286 -11.41 -19.45 -7.91
CA ALA A 286 -12.47 -18.79 -7.15
C ALA A 286 -12.53 -19.40 -5.75
N ILE A 287 -12.66 -18.52 -4.73
CA ILE A 287 -12.77 -18.91 -3.32
C ILE A 287 -14.12 -18.42 -2.81
N PHE A 288 -14.99 -19.37 -2.49
CA PHE A 288 -16.34 -19.09 -2.03
C PHE A 288 -16.38 -19.15 -0.51
N SER A 289 -16.42 -17.99 0.14
CA SER A 289 -16.56 -17.85 1.60
C SER A 289 -17.77 -17.02 2.02
N ALA A 290 -18.66 -16.69 1.07
CA ALA A 290 -19.92 -16.05 1.39
C ALA A 290 -20.85 -17.02 2.13
N ALA A 291 -21.59 -16.49 3.09
CA ALA A 291 -22.67 -17.23 3.76
C ALA A 291 -23.94 -17.10 2.92
N VAL A 292 -24.07 -18.01 1.96
CA VAL A 292 -25.19 -18.03 1.00
C VAL A 292 -26.47 -18.46 1.71
N ALA A 293 -27.59 -17.81 1.39
CA ALA A 293 -28.89 -18.17 1.93
C ALA A 293 -29.36 -19.50 1.33
N ASP A 294 -29.98 -20.36 2.19
CA ASP A 294 -30.50 -21.68 1.78
C ASP A 294 -31.92 -21.60 1.18
N TYR A 295 -32.52 -20.40 1.16
CA TYR A 295 -33.86 -20.14 0.64
C TYR A 295 -33.88 -18.82 -0.16
N ARG A 296 -34.84 -18.74 -1.06
CA ARG A 296 -35.18 -17.59 -1.89
C ARG A 296 -36.49 -16.96 -1.47
#